data_2e77e3140d995318dbcf63f86bd81594
#
_entry.id   2e77e3140d995318dbcf63f86bd81594
#
_cell.length_a   1.000
_cell.length_b   1.000
_cell.length_c   1.000
_cell.angle_alpha   90.00
_cell.angle_beta   90.00
_cell.angle_gamma   90.00
#
_symmetry.space_group_name_H-M   'P 1'
#
loop_
_entity.id
_entity.type
_entity.pdbx_description
1 polymer ?
#
loop_
_entity_poly.entity_id
_entity_poly.type
_entity_poly.pdbx_seq_one_letter_code
_entity_poly.pdbx_strand_id
1 'polypeptide(L)'
;MAVKNARKPVLAAILIWIKKLFRSVTMPIFEVGGRTYEVDEDGFLENPAIWSQEVAKDFAGSEGVESLTEDHWKLINYIRNYYLQFGIAPMIRKLCKESGFKLNEIYALFPSGPAKGACKLAGLPKPTGCV
;
A
#
# COMPACT_ATOMS: atom_id res chain seq x y z
N MET A 1 8.80 -31.39 -32.89
CA MET A 1 8.77 -29.93 -33.01
C MET A 1 7.72 -29.28 -32.12
N ALA A 2 6.50 -29.72 -32.21
CA ALA A 2 5.43 -29.23 -31.33
C ALA A 2 5.72 -29.46 -29.83
N VAL A 3 6.46 -30.52 -29.52
CA VAL A 3 6.83 -30.87 -28.15
C VAL A 3 7.70 -29.80 -27.49
N LYS A 4 8.63 -29.20 -28.24
CA LYS A 4 9.50 -28.14 -27.73
C LYS A 4 8.71 -26.88 -27.35
N ASN A 5 7.73 -26.53 -28.18
CA ASN A 5 6.91 -25.35 -27.92
C ASN A 5 5.97 -25.56 -26.72
N ALA A 6 5.50 -26.77 -26.52
CA ALA A 6 4.68 -27.12 -25.37
C ALA A 6 5.46 -27.07 -24.06
N ARG A 7 6.72 -27.46 -24.08
CA ARG A 7 7.56 -27.46 -22.86
C ARG A 7 7.78 -26.09 -22.29
N LYS A 8 8.06 -25.09 -23.13
CA LYS A 8 8.33 -23.71 -22.67
C LYS A 8 7.14 -23.12 -21.87
N PRO A 9 5.92 -23.19 -22.36
CA PRO A 9 4.79 -22.70 -21.56
C PRO A 9 4.60 -23.44 -20.24
N VAL A 10 4.82 -24.75 -20.25
CA VAL A 10 4.67 -25.57 -19.03
C VAL A 10 5.70 -25.18 -17.99
N LEU A 11 6.96 -25.00 -18.38
CA LEU A 11 8.00 -24.58 -17.44
C LEU A 11 7.74 -23.21 -16.87
N ALA A 12 7.31 -22.26 -17.70
CA ALA A 12 6.97 -20.93 -17.25
C ALA A 12 5.82 -20.96 -16.25
N ALA A 13 4.80 -21.77 -16.49
CA ALA A 13 3.67 -21.93 -15.59
C ALA A 13 4.10 -22.51 -14.24
N ILE A 14 4.96 -23.52 -14.27
CA ILE A 14 5.49 -24.14 -13.04
C ILE A 14 6.29 -23.13 -12.22
N LEU A 15 7.16 -22.36 -12.86
CA LEU A 15 7.96 -21.34 -12.18
C LEU A 15 7.08 -20.26 -11.55
N ILE A 16 6.07 -19.80 -12.26
CA ILE A 16 5.10 -18.83 -11.74
C ILE A 16 4.36 -19.41 -10.55
N TRP A 17 3.94 -20.66 -10.65
CA TRP A 17 3.23 -21.34 -9.58
C TRP A 17 4.09 -21.51 -8.32
N ILE A 18 5.34 -21.89 -8.47
CA ILE A 18 6.29 -22.01 -7.36
C ILE A 18 6.51 -20.65 -6.68
N LYS A 19 6.71 -19.58 -7.45
CA LYS A 19 6.86 -18.24 -6.91
C LYS A 19 5.62 -17.79 -6.15
N LYS A 20 4.44 -18.06 -6.68
CA LYS A 20 3.18 -17.75 -6.00
C LYS A 20 3.06 -18.50 -4.68
N LEU A 21 3.36 -19.79 -4.69
CA LEU A 21 3.29 -20.61 -3.49
C LEU A 21 4.28 -20.12 -2.43
N PHE A 22 5.49 -19.80 -2.83
CA PHE A 22 6.52 -19.30 -1.93
C PHE A 22 6.10 -17.95 -1.31
N ARG A 23 5.56 -17.04 -2.12
CA ARG A 23 5.11 -15.73 -1.66
C ARG A 23 3.95 -15.82 -0.69
N SER A 24 3.00 -16.72 -0.93
CA SER A 24 1.87 -16.87 -0.02
C SER A 24 2.28 -17.37 1.36
N VAL A 25 3.43 -18.03 1.48
CA VAL A 25 3.97 -18.48 2.77
C VAL A 25 4.77 -17.37 3.45
N THR A 26 5.55 -16.60 2.68
CA THR A 26 6.50 -15.62 3.22
C THR A 26 6.04 -14.17 3.08
N MET A 27 5.35 -13.83 1.98
CA MET A 27 4.94 -12.47 1.66
C MET A 27 3.53 -12.48 1.11
N PRO A 28 2.54 -11.99 1.88
CA PRO A 28 1.18 -11.85 1.38
C PRO A 28 1.13 -10.99 0.13
N ILE A 29 0.16 -11.27 -0.73
CA ILE A 29 -0.06 -10.53 -1.96
C ILE A 29 -1.44 -9.90 -1.91
N PHE A 30 -1.52 -8.63 -2.25
CA PHE A 30 -2.76 -7.90 -2.43
C PHE A 30 -3.05 -7.79 -3.92
N GLU A 31 -4.20 -8.30 -4.36
CA GLU A 31 -4.64 -8.24 -5.76
C GLU A 31 -5.81 -7.28 -5.90
N VAL A 32 -5.72 -6.39 -6.89
CA VAL A 32 -6.82 -5.49 -7.24
C VAL A 32 -6.70 -5.06 -8.70
N GLY A 33 -7.80 -5.11 -9.43
CA GLY A 33 -7.86 -4.64 -10.82
C GLY A 33 -6.85 -5.29 -11.75
N GLY A 34 -6.49 -6.56 -11.53
CA GLY A 34 -5.50 -7.26 -12.33
C GLY A 34 -4.06 -6.94 -11.97
N ARG A 35 -3.83 -6.09 -10.97
CA ARG A 35 -2.50 -5.76 -10.46
C ARG A 35 -2.26 -6.47 -9.14
N THR A 36 -1.01 -6.85 -8.88
CA THR A 36 -0.61 -7.52 -7.65
C THR A 36 0.47 -6.73 -6.94
N TYR A 37 0.40 -6.66 -5.63
CA TYR A 37 1.36 -5.95 -4.79
C TYR A 37 1.85 -6.85 -3.68
N GLU A 38 3.14 -6.84 -3.42
CA GLU A 38 3.71 -7.50 -2.26
C GLU A 38 3.45 -6.62 -1.03
N VAL A 39 2.78 -7.19 -0.04
CA VAL A 39 2.39 -6.47 1.18
C VAL A 39 2.84 -7.28 2.39
N ASP A 40 2.86 -6.63 3.56
CA ASP A 40 3.14 -7.32 4.82
C ASP A 40 1.86 -7.97 5.38
N GLU A 41 1.95 -8.54 6.57
CA GLU A 41 0.82 -9.22 7.22
C GLU A 41 -0.37 -8.29 7.48
N ASP A 42 -0.11 -7.00 7.63
CA ASP A 42 -1.14 -6.00 7.88
C ASP A 42 -1.61 -5.32 6.58
N GLY A 43 -1.08 -5.72 5.45
CA GLY A 43 -1.47 -5.19 4.15
C GLY A 43 -0.74 -3.91 3.73
N PHE A 44 0.36 -3.56 4.39
CA PHE A 44 1.18 -2.43 4.00
C PHE A 44 2.13 -2.82 2.87
N LEU A 45 2.37 -1.88 1.95
CA LEU A 45 3.25 -2.10 0.80
C LEU A 45 4.68 -2.40 1.27
N GLU A 46 5.23 -3.52 0.80
CA GLU A 46 6.59 -3.94 1.19
C GLU A 46 7.67 -3.01 0.62
N ASN A 47 7.50 -2.56 -0.62
CA ASN A 47 8.48 -1.70 -1.27
C ASN A 47 7.90 -0.31 -1.51
N PRO A 48 8.23 0.70 -0.68
CA PRO A 48 7.73 2.05 -0.88
C PRO A 48 8.12 2.68 -2.22
N ALA A 49 9.17 2.20 -2.86
CA ALA A 49 9.65 2.76 -4.12
C ALA A 49 8.69 2.52 -5.29
N ILE A 50 7.85 1.48 -5.23
CA ILE A 50 6.91 1.19 -6.32
C ILE A 50 5.62 1.97 -6.19
N TRP A 51 5.48 2.79 -5.15
CA TRP A 51 4.26 3.56 -4.95
C TRP A 51 4.03 4.56 -6.07
N SER A 52 2.74 4.71 -6.43
CA SER A 52 2.25 5.75 -7.33
C SER A 52 0.84 6.12 -6.93
N GLN A 53 0.26 7.11 -7.58
CA GLN A 53 -1.13 7.47 -7.34
C GLN A 53 -2.08 6.31 -7.63
N GLU A 54 -1.75 5.48 -8.61
CA GLU A 54 -2.52 4.28 -8.94
C GLU A 54 -2.51 3.27 -7.78
N VAL A 55 -1.37 3.10 -7.13
CA VAL A 55 -1.25 2.23 -5.95
C VAL A 55 -2.15 2.74 -4.84
N ALA A 56 -2.14 4.04 -4.59
CA ALA A 56 -3.01 4.64 -3.58
C ALA A 56 -4.49 4.40 -3.88
N LYS A 57 -4.89 4.56 -5.13
CA LYS A 57 -6.27 4.30 -5.56
C LYS A 57 -6.66 2.84 -5.38
N ASP A 58 -5.76 1.93 -5.72
CA ASP A 58 -6.00 0.50 -5.55
C ASP A 58 -6.18 0.13 -4.08
N PHE A 59 -5.37 0.71 -3.21
CA PHE A 59 -5.45 0.43 -1.78
C PHE A 59 -6.64 1.12 -1.11
N ALA A 60 -7.12 2.23 -1.67
CA ALA A 60 -8.24 2.98 -1.11
C ALA A 60 -9.50 2.13 -0.94
N GLY A 61 -9.81 1.31 -1.92
CA GLY A 61 -10.95 0.42 -1.85
C GLY A 61 -10.88 -0.55 -0.69
N SER A 62 -9.69 -1.07 -0.38
CA SER A 62 -9.50 -2.01 0.72
C SER A 62 -9.63 -1.34 2.09
N GLU A 63 -9.48 -0.03 2.16
CA GLU A 63 -9.56 0.73 3.41
C GLU A 63 -10.89 1.48 3.58
N GLY A 64 -11.88 1.15 2.76
CA GLY A 64 -13.19 1.76 2.86
C GLY A 64 -13.29 3.18 2.30
N VAL A 65 -12.34 3.58 1.46
CA VAL A 65 -12.34 4.89 0.81
C VAL A 65 -12.82 4.71 -0.63
N GLU A 66 -14.00 5.20 -0.93
CA GLU A 66 -14.60 5.04 -2.26
C GLU A 66 -13.89 5.88 -3.32
N SER A 67 -13.51 7.10 -2.96
CA SER A 67 -12.80 8.00 -3.88
C SER A 67 -11.83 8.87 -3.10
N LEU A 68 -10.71 9.21 -3.74
CA LEU A 68 -9.69 10.06 -3.15
C LEU A 68 -9.94 11.51 -3.58
N THR A 69 -10.31 12.34 -2.60
CA THR A 69 -10.52 13.78 -2.79
C THR A 69 -9.21 14.54 -2.60
N GLU A 70 -9.24 15.85 -2.82
CA GLU A 70 -8.08 16.71 -2.58
C GLU A 70 -7.57 16.62 -1.15
N ASP A 71 -8.47 16.50 -0.18
CA ASP A 71 -8.10 16.35 1.23
C ASP A 71 -7.37 15.05 1.48
N HIS A 72 -7.83 13.95 0.87
CA HIS A 72 -7.12 12.68 0.94
C HIS A 72 -5.70 12.82 0.39
N TRP A 73 -5.56 13.42 -0.79
CA TRP A 73 -4.25 13.59 -1.43
C TRP A 73 -3.34 14.50 -0.61
N LYS A 74 -3.88 15.53 0.00
CA LYS A 74 -3.10 16.42 0.85
C LYS A 74 -2.45 15.66 2.01
N LEU A 75 -3.21 14.80 2.67
CA LEU A 75 -2.71 13.98 3.76
C LEU A 75 -1.74 12.90 3.27
N ILE A 76 -2.09 12.22 2.19
CA ILE A 76 -1.24 11.18 1.61
C ILE A 76 0.11 11.77 1.20
N ASN A 77 0.11 12.88 0.49
CA ASN A 77 1.34 13.52 0.03
C ASN A 77 2.19 14.04 1.19
N TYR A 78 1.56 14.61 2.22
CA TYR A 78 2.28 15.05 3.40
C TYR A 78 2.98 13.90 4.10
N ILE A 79 2.24 12.82 4.34
CA ILE A 79 2.78 11.63 5.01
C ILE A 79 3.92 11.01 4.20
N ARG A 80 3.74 10.89 2.89
CA ARG A 80 4.75 10.32 2.03
C ARG A 80 6.00 11.18 1.96
N ASN A 81 5.86 12.49 1.80
CA ASN A 81 6.99 13.40 1.77
C ASN A 81 7.75 13.39 3.10
N TYR A 82 7.03 13.32 4.21
CA TYR A 82 7.63 13.19 5.53
C TYR A 82 8.47 11.92 5.64
N TYR A 83 7.91 10.80 5.19
CA TYR A 83 8.63 9.53 5.19
C TYR A 83 9.88 9.57 4.32
N LEU A 84 9.79 10.14 3.12
CA LEU A 84 10.93 10.24 2.22
C LEU A 84 12.05 11.12 2.80
N GLN A 85 11.69 12.08 3.62
CA GLN A 85 12.64 12.98 4.24
C GLN A 85 13.24 12.40 5.53
N PHE A 86 12.46 11.76 6.36
CA PHE A 86 12.87 11.32 7.70
C PHE A 86 12.95 9.81 7.88
N GLY A 87 12.47 9.03 6.94
CA GLY A 87 12.50 7.56 7.02
C GLY A 87 11.45 6.94 7.94
N ILE A 88 10.59 7.75 8.54
CA ILE A 88 9.51 7.29 9.43
C ILE A 88 8.21 8.02 9.10
N ALA A 89 7.09 7.47 9.54
CA ALA A 89 5.81 8.16 9.42
C ALA A 89 5.71 9.29 10.45
N PRO A 90 4.99 10.39 10.15
CA PRO A 90 4.81 11.47 11.11
C PRO A 90 3.93 11.02 12.28
N MET A 91 4.18 11.58 13.46
CA MET A 91 3.32 11.38 14.61
C MET A 91 1.98 12.10 14.39
N ILE A 92 0.92 11.56 14.98
CA ILE A 92 -0.43 12.08 14.77
C ILE A 92 -0.54 13.58 15.14
N ARG A 93 0.10 14.00 16.20
CA ARG A 93 0.08 15.40 16.61
C ARG A 93 0.69 16.30 15.55
N LYS A 94 1.80 15.88 14.97
CA LYS A 94 2.49 16.63 13.93
C LYS A 94 1.65 16.64 12.64
N LEU A 95 1.07 15.51 12.31
CA LEU A 95 0.18 15.42 11.15
C LEU A 95 -0.99 16.39 11.26
N CYS A 96 -1.67 16.42 12.40
CA CYS A 96 -2.78 17.33 12.63
C CYS A 96 -2.34 18.80 12.58
N LYS A 97 -1.23 19.10 13.25
CA LYS A 97 -0.71 20.47 13.33
C LYS A 97 -0.32 21.03 11.96
N GLU A 98 0.41 20.27 11.19
CA GLU A 98 0.95 20.75 9.91
C GLU A 98 -0.03 20.64 8.76
N SER A 99 -0.92 19.64 8.76
CA SER A 99 -1.94 19.50 7.72
C SER A 99 -3.13 20.42 7.94
N GLY A 100 -3.34 20.86 9.17
CA GLY A 100 -4.51 21.67 9.53
C GLY A 100 -5.78 20.87 9.75
N PHE A 101 -5.75 19.56 9.61
CA PHE A 101 -6.90 18.71 9.88
C PHE A 101 -6.97 18.30 11.35
N LYS A 102 -8.19 18.22 11.86
CA LYS A 102 -8.43 17.67 13.19
C LYS A 102 -8.44 16.14 13.10
N LEU A 103 -8.20 15.48 14.23
CA LEU A 103 -8.15 14.04 14.27
C LEU A 103 -9.44 13.38 13.76
N ASN A 104 -10.59 13.92 14.15
CA ASN A 104 -11.89 13.40 13.69
C ASN A 104 -12.07 13.58 12.17
N GLU A 105 -11.52 14.64 11.60
CA GLU A 105 -11.55 14.84 10.16
C GLU A 105 -10.69 13.80 9.43
N ILE A 106 -9.53 13.46 9.99
CA ILE A 106 -8.67 12.42 9.45
C ILE A 106 -9.37 11.06 9.48
N TYR A 107 -10.07 10.73 10.58
CA TYR A 107 -10.83 9.49 10.66
C TYR A 107 -12.04 9.48 9.70
N ALA A 108 -12.60 10.64 9.39
CA ALA A 108 -13.65 10.73 8.39
C ALA A 108 -13.14 10.46 6.98
N LEU A 109 -11.93 10.93 6.68
CA LEU A 109 -11.29 10.70 5.38
C LEU A 109 -10.74 9.28 5.25
N PHE A 110 -10.18 8.75 6.34
CA PHE A 110 -9.59 7.42 6.40
C PHE A 110 -10.22 6.64 7.56
N PRO A 111 -11.28 5.88 7.29
CA PRO A 111 -12.00 5.16 8.37
C PRO A 111 -11.12 4.24 9.20
N SER A 112 -10.06 3.70 8.62
CA SER A 112 -9.08 2.85 9.32
C SER A 112 -8.08 3.67 10.16
N GLY A 113 -8.17 5.00 10.11
CA GLY A 113 -7.32 5.89 10.87
C GLY A 113 -6.04 6.30 10.15
N PRO A 114 -5.24 7.19 10.76
CA PRO A 114 -4.02 7.69 10.13
C PRO A 114 -2.95 6.62 9.93
N ALA A 115 -2.82 5.68 10.86
CA ALA A 115 -1.80 4.64 10.74
C ALA A 115 -2.16 3.61 9.66
N LYS A 116 -3.32 2.98 9.80
CA LYS A 116 -3.72 1.91 8.87
C LYS A 116 -4.28 2.43 7.56
N GLY A 117 -4.95 3.56 7.58
CA GLY A 117 -5.54 4.13 6.38
C GLY A 117 -4.56 5.00 5.61
N ALA A 118 -4.27 6.19 6.14
CA ALA A 118 -3.46 7.18 5.43
C ALA A 118 -2.03 6.71 5.12
N CYS A 119 -1.36 6.07 6.07
CA CYS A 119 0.00 5.57 5.85
C CYS A 119 0.02 4.44 4.83
N LYS A 120 -0.97 3.56 4.85
CA LYS A 120 -1.06 2.47 3.88
C LYS A 120 -1.25 3.01 2.47
N LEU A 121 -2.14 3.98 2.27
CA LEU A 121 -2.37 4.59 0.98
C LEU A 121 -1.16 5.42 0.50
N ALA A 122 -0.37 5.95 1.43
CA ALA A 122 0.86 6.65 1.10
C ALA A 122 2.01 5.72 0.71
N GLY A 123 1.80 4.41 0.78
CA GLY A 123 2.81 3.42 0.39
C GLY A 123 3.94 3.27 1.39
N LEU A 124 3.71 3.60 2.65
CA LEU A 124 4.71 3.45 3.70
C LEU A 124 4.68 2.02 4.26
N PRO A 125 5.81 1.56 4.80
CA PRO A 125 5.80 0.35 5.62
C PRO A 125 5.01 0.60 6.91
N LYS A 126 4.65 -0.47 7.60
CA LYS A 126 3.87 -0.38 8.82
C LYS A 126 4.58 0.54 9.84
N PRO A 127 3.90 1.56 10.36
CA PRO A 127 4.50 2.42 11.38
C PRO A 127 4.83 1.63 12.64
N THR A 128 5.99 1.92 13.22
CA THR A 128 6.48 1.21 14.41
C THR A 128 6.21 1.96 15.71
N GLY A 129 5.61 3.12 15.64
CA GLY A 129 5.28 3.92 16.80
C GLY A 129 3.80 4.21 16.89
N CYS A 130 3.43 5.05 17.86
CA CYS A 130 2.08 5.56 17.98
C CYS A 130 1.83 6.60 16.90
N VAL A 131 0.94 6.29 16.00
CA VAL A 131 0.54 7.17 14.91
C VAL A 131 -0.93 7.49 15.07
#